data_b3fa74322185b8ad65459282a4331a13
#
_entry.id   b3fa74322185b8ad65459282a4331a13
#
_cell.length_a   1.000
_cell.length_b   1.000
_cell.length_c   1.000
_cell.angle_alpha   90.00
_cell.angle_beta   90.00
_cell.angle_gamma   90.00
#
_symmetry.space_group_name_H-M   'P 1'
#
loop_
_entity.id
_entity.type
_entity.pdbx_description
1 polymer ?
#
loop_
_entity_poly.entity_id
_entity_poly.type
_entity_poly.pdbx_seq_one_letter_code
_entity_poly.pdbx_strand_id
1 'polypeptide(L)'
;VTDSELRRNPTVKAEFEATGGRPMSGLLLTYPVHQAADILFCKANLVPVGKDQVPHLEQARVIARRFDERYGRADASRPVFPAPEALLSEVTNLLGTDGTKMSKTKGNTIELGMDADTTAKILKKAVTDADRNITFDPVNRPEVSNLVLLAAMASDRDPQDVAAEIGDGGGGTLKKVVTEAVNEHFAPIRARRAELLADMGQLEQILARGNERANQTAEATLDEVRTAMQMTY
;
A
#
# COMPACT_ATOMS: atom_id res chain seq x y z
N VAL A 1 -9.74 -16.28 17.25
CA VAL A 1 -10.58 -15.21 16.69
C VAL A 1 -11.98 -15.74 16.50
N THR A 2 -12.99 -14.98 16.88
CA THR A 2 -14.40 -15.37 16.75
C THR A 2 -15.05 -14.68 15.55
N ASP A 3 -16.16 -15.24 15.04
CA ASP A 3 -16.98 -14.65 13.99
C ASP A 3 -17.39 -13.20 14.35
N SER A 4 -17.80 -12.98 15.59
CA SER A 4 -18.23 -11.65 16.06
C SER A 4 -17.09 -10.62 16.10
N GLU A 5 -15.85 -11.04 16.33
CA GLU A 5 -14.67 -10.16 16.28
C GLU A 5 -14.37 -9.76 14.84
N LEU A 6 -14.42 -10.70 13.91
CA LEU A 6 -14.17 -10.43 12.48
C LEU A 6 -15.25 -9.49 11.90
N ARG A 7 -16.52 -9.71 12.23
CA ARG A 7 -17.62 -8.83 11.79
C ARG A 7 -17.54 -7.41 12.35
N ARG A 8 -16.88 -7.21 13.48
CA ARG A 8 -16.67 -5.88 14.09
C ARG A 8 -15.49 -5.13 13.47
N ASN A 9 -14.63 -5.79 12.66
CA ASN A 9 -13.55 -5.11 11.99
C ASN A 9 -14.11 -4.05 11.03
N PRO A 10 -13.71 -2.76 11.17
CA PRO A 10 -14.31 -1.66 10.41
C PRO A 10 -14.14 -1.81 8.89
N THR A 11 -13.00 -2.35 8.45
CA THR A 11 -12.73 -2.54 7.02
C THR A 11 -13.60 -3.66 6.45
N VAL A 12 -13.71 -4.80 7.14
CA VAL A 12 -14.60 -5.91 6.75
C VAL A 12 -16.05 -5.43 6.67
N LYS A 13 -16.47 -4.61 7.62
CA LYS A 13 -17.82 -4.05 7.63
C LYS A 13 -18.06 -3.13 6.43
N ALA A 14 -17.15 -2.22 6.14
CA ALA A 14 -17.25 -1.30 5.01
C ALA A 14 -17.25 -2.05 3.66
N GLU A 15 -16.39 -3.07 3.52
CA GLU A 15 -16.35 -3.91 2.32
C GLU A 15 -17.64 -4.73 2.15
N PHE A 16 -18.17 -5.27 3.23
CA PHE A 16 -19.46 -5.97 3.19
C PHE A 16 -20.60 -5.04 2.76
N GLU A 17 -20.69 -3.85 3.33
CA GLU A 17 -21.67 -2.83 2.94
C GLU A 17 -21.55 -2.47 1.43
N ALA A 18 -20.32 -2.38 0.92
CA ALA A 18 -20.05 -2.11 -0.50
C ALA A 18 -20.50 -3.23 -1.45
N THR A 19 -20.79 -4.46 -0.94
CA THR A 19 -21.32 -5.54 -1.77
C THR A 19 -22.78 -5.34 -2.20
N GLY A 20 -23.47 -4.33 -1.66
CA GLY A 20 -24.88 -4.04 -1.99
C GLY A 20 -25.84 -5.13 -1.50
N GLY A 21 -25.60 -5.77 -0.38
CA GLY A 21 -26.47 -6.77 0.24
C GLY A 21 -26.26 -8.22 -0.25
N ARG A 22 -25.17 -8.50 -0.95
CA ARG A 22 -24.80 -9.89 -1.24
C ARG A 22 -24.45 -10.63 0.04
N PRO A 23 -24.68 -11.97 0.13
CA PRO A 23 -24.25 -12.74 1.28
C PRO A 23 -22.76 -12.61 1.54
N MET A 24 -22.36 -12.47 2.79
CA MET A 24 -20.95 -12.44 3.18
C MET A 24 -20.31 -13.79 2.87
N SER A 25 -19.28 -13.79 2.03
CA SER A 25 -18.51 -15.01 1.77
C SER A 25 -17.60 -15.33 2.95
N GLY A 26 -17.26 -16.63 3.12
CA GLY A 26 -16.28 -17.03 4.13
C GLY A 26 -14.93 -16.35 3.93
N LEU A 27 -14.50 -16.20 2.67
CA LEU A 27 -13.26 -15.50 2.33
C LEU A 27 -13.26 -14.05 2.80
N LEU A 28 -14.34 -13.29 2.51
CA LEU A 28 -14.47 -11.89 2.94
C LEU A 28 -14.46 -11.77 4.47
N LEU A 29 -15.02 -12.75 5.18
CA LEU A 29 -15.01 -12.73 6.64
C LEU A 29 -13.63 -13.07 7.23
N THR A 30 -12.91 -14.02 6.63
CA THR A 30 -11.70 -14.61 7.24
C THR A 30 -10.39 -14.06 6.72
N TYR A 31 -10.36 -13.26 5.64
CA TYR A 31 -9.11 -12.74 5.09
C TYR A 31 -8.26 -11.94 6.10
N PRO A 32 -8.82 -11.22 7.11
CA PRO A 32 -7.98 -10.52 8.09
C PRO A 32 -7.14 -11.48 8.95
N VAL A 33 -7.63 -12.70 9.16
CA VAL A 33 -6.84 -13.75 9.86
C VAL A 33 -5.73 -14.27 8.96
N HIS A 34 -6.02 -14.43 7.68
CA HIS A 34 -5.02 -14.82 6.69
C HIS A 34 -3.92 -13.76 6.56
N GLN A 35 -4.31 -12.49 6.47
CA GLN A 35 -3.37 -11.37 6.48
C GLN A 35 -2.53 -11.30 7.78
N ALA A 36 -3.13 -11.61 8.92
CA ALA A 36 -2.39 -11.71 10.18
C ALA A 36 -1.32 -12.82 10.12
N ALA A 37 -1.63 -13.97 9.49
CA ALA A 37 -0.65 -15.04 9.28
C ALA A 37 0.51 -14.58 8.40
N ASP A 38 0.24 -13.83 7.31
CA ASP A 38 1.26 -13.26 6.42
C ASP A 38 2.20 -12.28 7.15
N ILE A 39 1.70 -11.54 8.12
CA ILE A 39 2.48 -10.62 8.94
C ILE A 39 3.29 -11.36 10.01
N LEU A 40 2.68 -12.33 10.68
CA LEU A 40 3.25 -12.98 11.85
C LEU A 40 4.27 -14.07 11.48
N PHE A 41 4.12 -14.77 10.34
CA PHE A 41 5.08 -15.82 9.98
C PHE A 41 6.51 -15.30 9.79
N CYS A 42 6.66 -14.08 9.29
CA CYS A 42 7.97 -13.43 9.13
C CYS A 42 8.39 -12.59 10.33
N LYS A 43 7.60 -12.61 11.41
CA LYS A 43 7.84 -11.82 12.64
C LYS A 43 8.07 -10.35 12.35
N ALA A 44 7.23 -9.76 11.50
CA ALA A 44 7.34 -8.36 11.11
C ALA A 44 7.20 -7.42 12.30
N ASN A 45 8.18 -6.55 12.51
CA ASN A 45 8.11 -5.46 13.49
C ASN A 45 7.39 -4.24 12.92
N LEU A 46 7.60 -3.97 11.61
CA LEU A 46 7.09 -2.80 10.91
C LEU A 46 6.44 -3.24 9.60
N VAL A 47 5.21 -2.79 9.37
CA VAL A 47 4.42 -3.20 8.20
C VAL A 47 4.00 -1.95 7.43
N PRO A 48 4.53 -1.73 6.21
CA PRO A 48 4.09 -0.65 5.33
C PRO A 48 2.65 -0.92 4.89
N VAL A 49 1.72 -0.06 5.30
CA VAL A 49 0.30 -0.22 5.01
C VAL A 49 -0.38 1.10 4.75
N GLY A 50 -1.48 1.08 3.99
CA GLY A 50 -2.41 2.18 3.91
C GLY A 50 -3.23 2.31 5.21
N LYS A 51 -3.79 3.48 5.44
CA LYS A 51 -4.60 3.76 6.64
C LYS A 51 -5.79 2.83 6.80
N ASP A 52 -6.36 2.37 5.71
CA ASP A 52 -7.47 1.39 5.65
C ASP A 52 -7.07 -0.01 6.15
N GLN A 53 -5.78 -0.34 6.17
CA GLN A 53 -5.24 -1.62 6.63
C GLN A 53 -4.90 -1.65 8.13
N VAL A 54 -4.91 -0.50 8.81
CA VAL A 54 -4.60 -0.42 10.25
C VAL A 54 -5.50 -1.33 11.10
N PRO A 55 -6.82 -1.46 10.84
CA PRO A 55 -7.67 -2.39 11.60
C PRO A 55 -7.26 -3.87 11.48
N HIS A 56 -6.69 -4.28 10.33
CA HIS A 56 -6.19 -5.64 10.14
C HIS A 56 -4.88 -5.87 10.89
N LEU A 57 -4.03 -4.85 10.92
CA LEU A 57 -2.80 -4.89 11.69
C LEU A 57 -3.08 -4.98 13.20
N GLU A 58 -4.10 -4.26 13.68
CA GLU A 58 -4.55 -4.39 15.06
C GLU A 58 -5.09 -5.80 15.36
N GLN A 59 -5.78 -6.43 14.41
CA GLN A 59 -6.18 -7.83 14.50
C GLN A 59 -4.97 -8.77 14.63
N ALA A 60 -3.90 -8.52 13.86
CA ALA A 60 -2.65 -9.28 13.96
C ALA A 60 -2.01 -9.13 15.35
N ARG A 61 -1.98 -7.92 15.92
CA ARG A 61 -1.50 -7.66 17.28
C ARG A 61 -2.31 -8.42 18.35
N VAL A 62 -3.63 -8.43 18.20
CA VAL A 62 -4.52 -9.18 19.11
C VAL A 62 -4.24 -10.68 19.04
N ILE A 63 -4.01 -11.22 17.85
CA ILE A 63 -3.67 -12.64 17.65
C ILE A 63 -2.31 -12.94 18.28
N ALA A 64 -1.28 -12.14 18.00
CA ALA A 64 0.05 -12.28 18.58
C ALA A 64 0.02 -12.31 20.12
N ARG A 65 -0.60 -11.28 20.71
CA ARG A 65 -0.73 -11.18 22.17
C ARG A 65 -1.46 -12.38 22.78
N ARG A 66 -2.60 -12.79 22.21
CA ARG A 66 -3.36 -13.95 22.71
C ARG A 66 -2.62 -15.26 22.60
N PHE A 67 -1.79 -15.39 21.55
CA PHE A 67 -0.92 -16.56 21.41
C PHE A 67 0.09 -16.61 22.54
N ASP A 68 0.78 -15.49 22.81
CA ASP A 68 1.78 -15.42 23.88
C ASP A 68 1.14 -15.55 25.28
N GLU A 69 -0.03 -14.97 25.53
CA GLU A 69 -0.79 -15.15 26.79
C GLU A 69 -1.15 -16.61 27.03
N ARG A 70 -1.44 -17.37 25.98
CA ARG A 70 -1.91 -18.76 26.11
C ARG A 70 -0.79 -19.79 26.06
N TYR A 71 0.24 -19.54 25.27
CA TYR A 71 1.29 -20.50 24.95
C TYR A 71 2.70 -19.94 25.18
N GLY A 72 2.82 -18.69 25.57
CA GLY A 72 4.11 -18.06 25.83
C GLY A 72 4.92 -18.79 26.89
N ARG A 73 6.24 -18.70 26.77
CA ARG A 73 7.15 -19.33 27.75
C ARG A 73 7.03 -18.68 29.12
N ALA A 74 7.12 -19.49 30.17
CA ALA A 74 7.08 -19.01 31.54
C ALA A 74 8.19 -17.99 31.88
N ASP A 75 9.28 -17.96 31.09
CA ASP A 75 10.38 -17.02 31.26
C ASP A 75 10.18 -15.66 30.57
N ALA A 76 9.02 -15.45 29.92
CA ALA A 76 8.52 -14.18 29.33
C ALA A 76 9.54 -13.22 28.71
N SER A 77 10.80 -13.63 28.56
CA SER A 77 11.90 -12.76 28.09
C SER A 77 11.78 -12.41 26.61
N ARG A 78 11.04 -13.21 25.85
CA ARG A 78 10.74 -12.96 24.42
C ARG A 78 9.40 -13.54 24.02
N PRO A 79 8.48 -12.71 23.50
CA PRO A 79 7.25 -13.19 22.85
C PRO A 79 7.59 -14.02 21.60
N VAL A 80 6.75 -15.00 21.26
CA VAL A 80 6.89 -15.75 20.00
C VAL A 80 6.67 -14.82 18.81
N PHE A 81 5.71 -13.92 18.93
CA PHE A 81 5.43 -12.92 17.91
C PHE A 81 5.66 -11.50 18.43
N PRO A 82 6.45 -10.67 17.72
CA PRO A 82 6.50 -9.25 18.03
C PRO A 82 5.14 -8.60 17.75
N ALA A 83 4.84 -7.49 18.43
CA ALA A 83 3.68 -6.68 18.08
C ALA A 83 4.02 -5.84 16.83
N PRO A 84 3.40 -6.08 15.68
CA PRO A 84 3.72 -5.34 14.47
C PRO A 84 3.23 -3.90 14.53
N GLU A 85 4.01 -2.95 14.04
CA GLU A 85 3.65 -1.53 13.94
C GLU A 85 3.35 -1.13 12.49
N ALA A 86 2.42 -0.18 12.32
CA ALA A 86 2.10 0.35 11.00
C ALA A 86 3.14 1.39 10.58
N LEU A 87 3.72 1.24 9.41
CA LEU A 87 4.44 2.29 8.70
C LEU A 87 3.48 2.94 7.71
N LEU A 88 2.96 4.10 8.07
CA LEU A 88 2.06 4.86 7.22
C LEU A 88 2.86 5.85 6.36
N SER A 89 2.43 6.02 5.12
CA SER A 89 2.90 7.12 4.28
C SER A 89 2.39 8.46 4.82
N GLU A 90 3.18 9.51 4.72
CA GLU A 90 2.76 10.88 4.99
C GLU A 90 1.60 11.28 4.06
N VAL A 91 1.64 10.79 2.83
CA VAL A 91 0.56 10.94 1.84
C VAL A 91 -0.38 9.75 1.93
N THR A 92 -1.50 9.95 2.60
CA THR A 92 -2.48 8.87 2.84
C THR A 92 -3.48 8.67 1.71
N ASN A 93 -3.73 9.70 0.89
CA ASN A 93 -4.68 9.65 -0.22
C ASN A 93 -4.16 10.43 -1.42
N LEU A 94 -4.13 9.75 -2.58
CA LEU A 94 -3.96 10.39 -3.87
C LEU A 94 -5.27 10.31 -4.66
N LEU A 95 -5.67 11.43 -5.26
CA LEU A 95 -6.80 11.43 -6.18
C LEU A 95 -6.39 10.87 -7.54
N GLY A 96 -7.35 10.29 -8.22
CA GLY A 96 -7.21 9.97 -9.63
C GLY A 96 -7.11 11.24 -10.49
N THR A 97 -6.74 11.06 -11.73
CA THR A 97 -6.58 12.18 -12.69
C THR A 97 -7.87 12.93 -13.01
N ASP A 98 -9.02 12.37 -12.63
CA ASP A 98 -10.36 12.95 -12.71
C ASP A 98 -10.79 13.70 -11.44
N GLY A 99 -9.89 13.84 -10.44
CA GLY A 99 -10.18 14.48 -9.15
C GLY A 99 -10.99 13.62 -8.17
N THR A 100 -11.38 12.40 -8.56
CA THR A 100 -12.09 11.47 -7.68
C THR A 100 -11.14 10.45 -7.04
N LYS A 101 -11.66 9.60 -6.13
CA LYS A 101 -10.88 8.50 -5.56
C LYS A 101 -10.26 7.65 -6.67
N MET A 102 -8.94 7.45 -6.60
CA MET A 102 -8.19 6.61 -7.54
C MET A 102 -8.74 5.18 -7.57
N SER A 103 -9.00 4.64 -8.77
CA SER A 103 -9.51 3.28 -8.95
C SER A 103 -9.14 2.73 -10.32
N LYS A 104 -8.66 1.49 -10.37
CA LYS A 104 -8.38 0.79 -11.63
C LYS A 104 -9.62 0.67 -12.52
N THR A 105 -10.79 0.45 -11.93
CA THR A 105 -12.05 0.30 -12.66
C THR A 105 -12.54 1.59 -13.31
N LYS A 106 -12.12 2.75 -12.80
CA LYS A 106 -12.42 4.08 -13.37
C LYS A 106 -11.44 4.51 -14.45
N GLY A 107 -10.29 3.85 -14.57
CA GLY A 107 -9.24 4.24 -15.51
C GLY A 107 -8.61 5.61 -15.22
N ASN A 108 -8.70 6.09 -13.96
CA ASN A 108 -8.17 7.37 -13.50
C ASN A 108 -6.83 7.24 -12.77
N THR A 109 -6.16 6.09 -12.92
CA THR A 109 -4.88 5.76 -12.29
C THR A 109 -3.70 6.04 -13.21
N ILE A 110 -2.53 6.30 -12.62
CA ILE A 110 -1.24 6.21 -13.29
C ILE A 110 -0.60 4.91 -12.82
N GLU A 111 -0.52 3.92 -13.72
CA GLU A 111 0.07 2.63 -13.38
C GLU A 111 1.59 2.65 -13.57
N LEU A 112 2.32 2.02 -12.66
CA LEU A 112 3.79 1.96 -12.70
C LEU A 112 4.33 1.28 -13.98
N GLY A 113 3.54 0.39 -14.58
CA GLY A 113 3.88 -0.31 -15.82
C GLY A 113 3.61 0.48 -17.11
N MET A 114 2.97 1.65 -17.03
CA MET A 114 2.70 2.49 -18.21
C MET A 114 3.98 3.09 -18.76
N ASP A 115 4.04 3.23 -20.09
CA ASP A 115 5.11 3.97 -20.73
C ASP A 115 4.99 5.49 -20.52
N ALA A 116 6.05 6.22 -20.88
CA ALA A 116 6.12 7.66 -20.68
C ALA A 116 5.07 8.44 -21.49
N ASP A 117 4.78 8.00 -22.71
CA ASP A 117 3.80 8.65 -23.59
C ASP A 117 2.37 8.46 -23.08
N THR A 118 2.05 7.27 -22.63
CA THR A 118 0.75 6.97 -22.03
C THR A 118 0.54 7.77 -20.75
N THR A 119 1.55 7.84 -19.87
CA THR A 119 1.55 8.68 -18.67
C THR A 119 1.32 10.15 -19.01
N ALA A 120 2.02 10.67 -20.00
CA ALA A 120 1.87 12.05 -20.46
C ALA A 120 0.46 12.34 -21.00
N LYS A 121 -0.13 11.41 -21.77
CA LYS A 121 -1.50 11.53 -22.30
C LYS A 121 -2.54 11.57 -21.19
N ILE A 122 -2.37 10.77 -20.13
CA ILE A 122 -3.27 10.74 -18.99
C ILE A 122 -3.15 12.03 -18.18
N LEU A 123 -1.94 12.45 -17.83
CA LEU A 123 -1.70 13.68 -17.06
C LEU A 123 -2.16 14.93 -17.81
N LYS A 124 -2.02 14.97 -19.15
CA LYS A 124 -2.55 16.07 -19.96
C LYS A 124 -4.06 16.26 -19.81
N LYS A 125 -4.80 15.17 -19.57
CA LYS A 125 -6.26 15.19 -19.37
C LYS A 125 -6.68 15.37 -17.91
N ALA A 126 -5.73 15.39 -16.97
CA ALA A 126 -6.05 15.54 -15.55
C ALA A 126 -6.85 16.83 -15.30
N VAL A 127 -7.78 16.75 -14.35
CA VAL A 127 -8.66 17.88 -14.01
C VAL A 127 -7.85 18.95 -13.28
N THR A 128 -8.09 20.20 -13.65
CA THR A 128 -7.57 21.41 -12.97
C THR A 128 -8.68 22.45 -12.99
N ASP A 129 -8.63 23.40 -12.06
CA ASP A 129 -9.52 24.57 -12.07
C ASP A 129 -9.08 25.63 -13.10
N ALA A 130 -9.78 26.76 -13.14
CA ALA A 130 -9.53 27.84 -14.09
C ALA A 130 -8.51 28.89 -13.58
N ASP A 131 -8.07 28.82 -12.33
CA ASP A 131 -7.13 29.75 -11.76
C ASP A 131 -5.72 29.50 -12.34
N ARG A 132 -5.09 30.56 -12.81
CA ARG A 132 -3.75 30.50 -13.39
C ARG A 132 -2.65 30.43 -12.32
N ASN A 133 -2.89 31.01 -11.16
CA ASN A 133 -1.92 30.97 -10.07
C ASN A 133 -1.98 29.60 -9.40
N ILE A 134 -0.88 28.87 -9.45
CA ILE A 134 -0.79 27.53 -8.86
C ILE A 134 -0.40 27.65 -7.40
N THR A 135 -1.28 27.13 -6.53
CA THR A 135 -1.07 27.08 -5.08
C THR A 135 -1.30 25.65 -4.58
N PHE A 136 -0.64 25.28 -3.50
CA PHE A 136 -0.91 24.03 -2.80
C PHE A 136 -1.92 24.28 -1.68
N ASP A 137 -3.20 24.03 -1.97
CA ASP A 137 -4.33 24.13 -1.05
C ASP A 137 -5.23 22.90 -1.19
N PRO A 138 -4.95 21.81 -0.45
CA PRO A 138 -5.72 20.56 -0.55
C PRO A 138 -7.19 20.68 -0.18
N VAL A 139 -7.59 21.72 0.52
CA VAL A 139 -8.98 21.94 0.98
C VAL A 139 -9.82 22.63 -0.09
N ASN A 140 -9.32 23.70 -0.67
CA ASN A 140 -10.08 24.52 -1.62
C ASN A 140 -9.77 24.18 -3.08
N ARG A 141 -8.62 23.57 -3.35
CA ARG A 141 -8.14 23.21 -4.70
C ARG A 141 -7.59 21.79 -4.74
N PRO A 142 -8.38 20.76 -4.39
CA PRO A 142 -7.89 19.40 -4.20
C PRO A 142 -7.28 18.79 -5.47
N GLU A 143 -7.82 19.04 -6.67
CA GLU A 143 -7.32 18.49 -7.93
C GLU A 143 -5.96 19.08 -8.31
N VAL A 144 -5.81 20.41 -8.19
CA VAL A 144 -4.54 21.11 -8.44
C VAL A 144 -3.50 20.68 -7.43
N SER A 145 -3.86 20.65 -6.14
CA SER A 145 -2.97 20.24 -5.06
C SER A 145 -2.53 18.78 -5.19
N ASN A 146 -3.39 17.90 -5.67
CA ASN A 146 -3.03 16.51 -5.96
C ASN A 146 -1.96 16.41 -7.06
N LEU A 147 -2.05 17.21 -8.10
CA LEU A 147 -1.05 17.24 -9.16
C LEU A 147 0.28 17.84 -8.66
N VAL A 148 0.22 18.93 -7.88
CA VAL A 148 1.41 19.50 -7.25
C VAL A 148 2.08 18.48 -6.33
N LEU A 149 1.29 17.75 -5.52
CA LEU A 149 1.77 16.71 -4.62
C LEU A 149 2.46 15.57 -5.40
N LEU A 150 1.88 15.13 -6.52
CA LEU A 150 2.50 14.12 -7.38
C LEU A 150 3.87 14.56 -7.91
N ALA A 151 3.99 15.82 -8.36
CA ALA A 151 5.27 16.35 -8.81
C ALA A 151 6.29 16.45 -7.66
N ALA A 152 5.84 16.93 -6.49
CA ALA A 152 6.66 17.06 -5.30
C ALA A 152 7.21 15.70 -4.84
N MET A 153 6.35 14.68 -4.73
CA MET A 153 6.75 13.31 -4.38
C MET A 153 7.71 12.70 -5.40
N ALA A 154 7.46 12.90 -6.69
CA ALA A 154 8.30 12.34 -7.75
C ALA A 154 9.69 12.99 -7.80
N SER A 155 9.81 14.24 -7.37
CA SER A 155 11.06 15.01 -7.37
C SER A 155 11.70 15.18 -5.98
N ASP A 156 11.14 14.57 -4.94
CA ASP A 156 11.59 14.69 -3.54
C ASP A 156 11.70 16.16 -3.08
N ARG A 157 10.63 16.94 -3.32
CA ARG A 157 10.55 18.38 -3.04
C ARG A 157 9.34 18.72 -2.18
N ASP A 158 9.36 19.89 -1.56
CA ASP A 158 8.19 20.43 -0.87
C ASP A 158 7.09 20.84 -1.87
N PRO A 159 5.81 20.46 -1.64
CA PRO A 159 4.71 20.84 -2.55
C PRO A 159 4.52 22.34 -2.69
N GLN A 160 4.80 23.12 -1.66
CA GLN A 160 4.67 24.59 -1.72
C GLN A 160 5.74 25.21 -2.60
N ASP A 161 6.97 24.67 -2.56
CA ASP A 161 8.06 25.10 -3.43
C ASP A 161 7.76 24.81 -4.90
N VAL A 162 7.22 23.61 -5.18
CA VAL A 162 6.78 23.26 -6.54
C VAL A 162 5.67 24.17 -7.03
N ALA A 163 4.69 24.48 -6.19
CA ALA A 163 3.61 25.38 -6.55
C ALA A 163 4.12 26.81 -6.80
N ALA A 164 5.01 27.33 -5.94
CA ALA A 164 5.58 28.67 -6.05
C ALA A 164 6.42 28.84 -7.33
N GLU A 165 7.18 27.81 -7.71
CA GLU A 165 7.97 27.82 -8.95
C GLU A 165 7.09 27.91 -10.22
N ILE A 166 5.93 27.22 -10.21
CA ILE A 166 4.98 27.27 -11.33
C ILE A 166 4.27 28.65 -11.37
N GLY A 167 3.90 29.18 -10.21
CA GLY A 167 3.26 30.48 -10.05
C GLY A 167 2.06 30.67 -10.99
N ASP A 168 2.07 31.75 -11.78
CA ASP A 168 1.01 32.11 -12.73
C ASP A 168 1.04 31.30 -14.05
N GLY A 169 1.81 30.21 -14.11
CA GLY A 169 1.96 29.35 -15.30
C GLY A 169 0.69 28.60 -15.70
N GLY A 170 -0.25 28.48 -14.78
CA GLY A 170 -1.55 27.83 -15.00
C GLY A 170 -1.49 26.31 -15.09
N GLY A 171 -2.67 25.68 -15.24
CA GLY A 171 -2.82 24.24 -15.27
C GLY A 171 -2.03 23.52 -16.38
N GLY A 172 -1.77 24.21 -17.50
CA GLY A 172 -0.95 23.64 -18.58
C GLY A 172 0.51 23.44 -18.16
N THR A 173 1.11 24.44 -17.52
CA THR A 173 2.48 24.37 -16.98
C THR A 173 2.55 23.32 -15.86
N LEU A 174 1.58 23.33 -14.93
CA LEU A 174 1.49 22.31 -13.87
C LEU A 174 1.52 20.89 -14.47
N LYS A 175 0.66 20.60 -15.45
CA LYS A 175 0.60 19.27 -16.08
C LYS A 175 1.92 18.89 -16.75
N LYS A 176 2.64 19.84 -17.34
CA LYS A 176 3.97 19.62 -17.92
C LYS A 176 4.97 19.23 -16.82
N VAL A 177 5.07 20.03 -15.76
CA VAL A 177 5.97 19.78 -14.61
C VAL A 177 5.69 18.40 -13.98
N VAL A 178 4.42 18.08 -13.73
CA VAL A 178 4.04 16.77 -13.18
C VAL A 178 4.44 15.63 -14.12
N THR A 179 4.23 15.80 -15.43
CA THR A 179 4.56 14.78 -16.43
C THR A 179 6.07 14.53 -16.47
N GLU A 180 6.87 15.58 -16.46
CA GLU A 180 8.32 15.48 -16.45
C GLU A 180 8.82 14.80 -15.18
N ALA A 181 8.38 15.26 -14.00
CA ALA A 181 8.78 14.70 -12.71
C ALA A 181 8.39 13.20 -12.58
N VAL A 182 7.15 12.83 -12.90
CA VAL A 182 6.67 11.45 -12.84
C VAL A 182 7.43 10.56 -13.83
N ASN A 183 7.64 11.01 -15.05
CA ASN A 183 8.35 10.22 -16.05
C ASN A 183 9.83 10.03 -15.71
N GLU A 184 10.49 11.06 -15.19
CA GLU A 184 11.89 10.99 -14.74
C GLU A 184 12.02 10.03 -13.55
N HIS A 185 11.12 10.14 -12.57
CA HIS A 185 11.10 9.26 -11.40
C HIS A 185 10.95 7.78 -11.79
N PHE A 186 10.05 7.48 -12.73
CA PHE A 186 9.80 6.10 -13.14
C PHE A 186 10.70 5.59 -14.26
N ALA A 187 11.52 6.43 -14.89
CA ALA A 187 12.41 5.99 -15.96
C ALA A 187 13.32 4.82 -15.57
N PRO A 188 14.06 4.85 -14.44
CA PRO A 188 14.92 3.73 -14.04
C PRO A 188 14.11 2.47 -13.70
N ILE A 189 12.92 2.61 -13.12
CA ILE A 189 12.03 1.48 -12.81
C ILE A 189 11.51 0.83 -14.09
N ARG A 190 11.12 1.62 -15.08
CA ARG A 190 10.68 1.13 -16.40
C ARG A 190 11.81 0.43 -17.15
N ALA A 191 13.01 0.98 -17.13
CA ALA A 191 14.20 0.36 -17.72
C ALA A 191 14.49 -1.00 -17.08
N ARG A 192 14.52 -1.06 -15.74
CA ARG A 192 14.74 -2.31 -15.02
C ARG A 192 13.64 -3.35 -15.26
N ARG A 193 12.39 -2.90 -15.37
CA ARG A 193 11.27 -3.78 -15.75
C ARG A 193 11.48 -4.38 -17.15
N ALA A 194 11.90 -3.56 -18.13
CA ALA A 194 12.15 -4.04 -19.49
C ALA A 194 13.27 -5.08 -19.53
N GLU A 195 14.37 -4.86 -18.81
CA GLU A 195 15.47 -5.82 -18.68
C GLU A 195 14.99 -7.16 -18.11
N LEU A 196 14.23 -7.13 -17.00
CA LEU A 196 13.72 -8.33 -16.35
C LEU A 196 12.72 -9.09 -17.23
N LEU A 197 11.87 -8.38 -17.98
CA LEU A 197 10.94 -9.01 -18.91
C LEU A 197 11.62 -9.64 -20.12
N ALA A 198 12.81 -9.17 -20.48
CA ALA A 198 13.61 -9.76 -21.57
C ALA A 198 14.27 -11.08 -21.16
N ASP A 199 14.38 -11.35 -19.85
CA ASP A 199 14.97 -12.58 -19.30
C ASP A 199 14.03 -13.26 -18.29
N MET A 200 13.11 -14.04 -18.80
CA MET A 200 12.15 -14.81 -17.97
C MET A 200 12.85 -15.78 -17.04
N GLY A 201 13.99 -16.36 -17.46
CA GLY A 201 14.76 -17.28 -16.61
C GLY A 201 15.32 -16.57 -15.36
N GLN A 202 15.73 -15.31 -15.48
CA GLN A 202 16.14 -14.51 -14.33
C GLN A 202 14.97 -14.24 -13.38
N LEU A 203 13.77 -13.95 -13.91
CA LEU A 203 12.56 -13.77 -13.09
C LEU A 203 12.19 -15.03 -12.33
N GLU A 204 12.22 -16.18 -12.98
CA GLU A 204 11.94 -17.50 -12.34
C GLU A 204 12.94 -17.78 -11.21
N GLN A 205 14.23 -17.49 -11.42
CA GLN A 205 15.25 -17.64 -10.38
C GLN A 205 15.04 -16.69 -9.19
N ILE A 206 14.61 -15.45 -9.44
CA ILE A 206 14.30 -14.49 -8.37
C ILE A 206 13.12 -15.02 -7.52
N LEU A 207 12.06 -15.51 -8.18
CA LEU A 207 10.91 -16.10 -7.50
C LEU A 207 11.28 -17.37 -6.73
N ALA A 208 12.04 -18.27 -7.33
CA ALA A 208 12.48 -19.52 -6.67
C ALA A 208 13.28 -19.24 -5.40
N ARG A 209 14.27 -18.35 -5.47
CA ARG A 209 15.06 -17.93 -4.30
C ARG A 209 14.22 -17.21 -3.24
N GLY A 210 13.27 -16.38 -3.68
CA GLY A 210 12.33 -15.70 -2.78
C GLY A 210 11.45 -16.70 -2.04
N ASN A 211 10.90 -17.67 -2.73
CA ASN A 211 10.06 -18.75 -2.17
C ASN A 211 10.86 -19.61 -1.17
N GLU A 212 12.07 -19.99 -1.53
CA GLU A 212 12.94 -20.78 -0.63
C GLU A 212 13.20 -20.02 0.68
N ARG A 213 13.57 -18.73 0.60
CA ARG A 213 13.80 -17.89 1.78
C ARG A 213 12.54 -17.72 2.61
N ALA A 214 11.40 -17.47 1.99
CA ALA A 214 10.12 -17.32 2.68
C ALA A 214 9.72 -18.60 3.40
N ASN A 215 9.87 -19.76 2.74
CA ASN A 215 9.60 -21.06 3.33
C ASN A 215 10.50 -21.35 4.53
N GLN A 216 11.79 -21.11 4.43
CA GLN A 216 12.73 -21.26 5.56
C GLN A 216 12.30 -20.42 6.76
N THR A 217 11.90 -19.16 6.53
CA THR A 217 11.42 -18.27 7.59
C THR A 217 10.11 -18.78 8.19
N ALA A 218 9.17 -19.23 7.35
CA ALA A 218 7.88 -19.74 7.79
C ALA A 218 8.03 -21.02 8.61
N GLU A 219 8.83 -21.98 8.16
CA GLU A 219 9.07 -23.24 8.89
C GLU A 219 9.74 -22.99 10.24
N ALA A 220 10.76 -22.09 10.31
CA ALA A 220 11.39 -21.74 11.56
C ALA A 220 10.37 -21.13 12.57
N THR A 221 9.48 -20.26 12.09
CA THR A 221 8.41 -19.69 12.94
C THR A 221 7.39 -20.75 13.35
N LEU A 222 7.03 -21.64 12.42
CA LEU A 222 6.09 -22.72 12.69
C LEU A 222 6.63 -23.71 13.73
N ASP A 223 7.92 -24.00 13.71
CA ASP A 223 8.57 -24.87 14.70
C ASP A 223 8.56 -24.22 16.11
N GLU A 224 8.76 -22.89 16.20
CA GLU A 224 8.60 -22.18 17.47
C GLU A 224 7.16 -22.25 17.98
N VAL A 225 6.19 -22.05 17.08
CA VAL A 225 4.76 -22.16 17.39
C VAL A 225 4.41 -23.56 17.90
N ARG A 226 4.82 -24.61 17.17
CA ARG A 226 4.60 -26.01 17.57
C ARG A 226 5.24 -26.31 18.94
N THR A 227 6.44 -25.83 19.16
CA THR A 227 7.15 -26.00 20.44
C THR A 227 6.41 -25.32 21.57
N ALA A 228 5.95 -24.07 21.37
CA ALA A 228 5.17 -23.33 22.36
C ALA A 228 3.85 -24.04 22.70
N MET A 229 3.20 -24.62 21.69
CA MET A 229 1.93 -25.37 21.84
C MET A 229 2.13 -26.81 22.32
N GLN A 230 3.39 -27.27 22.55
CA GLN A 230 3.72 -28.65 22.88
C GLN A 230 3.25 -29.70 21.84
N MET A 231 3.31 -29.30 20.56
CA MET A 231 2.91 -30.10 19.38
C MET A 231 4.14 -30.64 18.62
N THR A 232 5.21 -30.96 19.33
CA THR A 232 6.42 -31.59 18.75
C THR A 232 6.30 -33.12 18.89
N TYR A 233 6.17 -33.81 17.76
CA TYR A 233 6.15 -35.27 17.71
C TYR A 233 7.39 -35.79 17.01
#